data_7516ab021684a94b784784ee47e5ba8e
#
_entry.id   7516ab021684a94b784784ee47e5ba8e
#
_cell.length_a   1.000
_cell.length_b   1.000
_cell.length_c   1.000
_cell.angle_alpha   90.00
_cell.angle_beta   90.00
_cell.angle_gamma   90.00
#
_symmetry.space_group_name_H-M   'P 1'
#
loop_
_entity.id
_entity.type
_entity.pdbx_description
1 polymer ?
#
loop_
_entity_poly.entity_id
_entity_poly.type
_entity_poly.pdbx_seq_one_letter_code
_entity_poly.pdbx_strand_id
1 'polypeptide(L)'
;MGIKSNFIYSSLLTVSSFLFPMLTYPYVSRVLGVTNIGVCNFVDSIINYFILFSSMGINVVGIREIAKAKGDTLRVSKVFSSLWILEAGMTAIMLFLLLIATVFISQLNEYASLMMIGACKLIANLFLIEWFYRGIEEFKYITYRSLIVKVLYVVCIFIFIHQPSDYPVYYTLSVLLVVFNAVFNIFYSRRFVGFVLDRDVIDEFKRPFFILGLYAMLTSMYTSFNVAFLGFVTSVTEVGYYTTATKLHSIILAFFSAFTGVMLPRISILVEENRMDKVKYLTEKSFNLLFMTSIPLIIFSIYFAPEIIYFISGCGYEGAITPMRMVMPLVLIIGLEQILIIQ
;
A
#
# COMPACT_ATOMS: atom_id res chain seq x y z
N MET A 1 9.91 -5.58 -23.22
CA MET A 1 9.36 -6.86 -22.70
C MET A 1 7.94 -7.04 -23.20
N GLY A 2 7.43 -8.29 -23.34
CA GLY A 2 6.04 -8.51 -23.78
C GLY A 2 5.05 -8.27 -22.62
N ILE A 3 3.83 -7.90 -22.95
CA ILE A 3 2.72 -7.64 -21.98
C ILE A 3 2.55 -8.79 -20.97
N LYS A 4 2.67 -10.04 -21.41
CA LYS A 4 2.59 -11.23 -20.54
C LYS A 4 3.66 -11.24 -19.45
N SER A 5 4.89 -10.85 -19.76
CA SER A 5 6.00 -10.79 -18.81
C SER A 5 5.77 -9.70 -17.75
N ASN A 6 5.33 -8.51 -18.18
CA ASN A 6 5.03 -7.40 -17.27
C ASN A 6 3.88 -7.76 -16.31
N PHE A 7 2.87 -8.48 -16.80
CA PHE A 7 1.78 -8.97 -15.96
C PHE A 7 2.26 -9.95 -14.89
N ILE A 8 3.12 -10.93 -15.24
CA ILE A 8 3.67 -11.89 -14.27
C ILE A 8 4.47 -11.18 -13.18
N TYR A 9 5.35 -10.25 -13.55
CA TYR A 9 6.14 -9.49 -12.57
C TYR A 9 5.26 -8.62 -11.67
N SER A 10 4.27 -7.93 -12.23
CA SER A 10 3.32 -7.11 -11.46
C SER A 10 2.51 -7.98 -10.48
N SER A 11 2.04 -9.15 -10.93
CA SER A 11 1.32 -10.11 -10.06
C SER A 11 2.20 -10.64 -8.95
N LEU A 12 3.46 -11.00 -9.25
CA LEU A 12 4.41 -11.47 -8.24
C LEU A 12 4.71 -10.39 -7.20
N LEU A 13 4.85 -9.14 -7.63
CA LEU A 13 5.03 -7.98 -6.73
C LEU A 13 3.83 -7.82 -5.81
N THR A 14 2.61 -7.91 -6.34
CA THR A 14 1.37 -7.81 -5.57
C THR A 14 1.25 -8.94 -4.56
N VAL A 15 1.40 -10.19 -4.99
CA VAL A 15 1.35 -11.36 -4.10
C VAL A 15 2.38 -11.25 -2.98
N SER A 16 3.61 -10.81 -3.31
CA SER A 16 4.66 -10.62 -2.31
C SER A 16 4.27 -9.61 -1.22
N SER A 17 3.48 -8.59 -1.56
CA SER A 17 3.07 -7.55 -0.61
C SER A 17 2.13 -8.06 0.49
N PHE A 18 1.49 -9.21 0.25
CA PHE A 18 0.66 -9.89 1.26
C PHE A 18 1.39 -11.06 1.91
N LEU A 19 2.19 -11.80 1.13
CA LEU A 19 2.89 -13.00 1.62
C LEU A 19 3.91 -12.66 2.73
N PHE A 20 4.74 -11.65 2.53
CA PHE A 20 5.77 -11.29 3.51
C PHE A 20 5.20 -10.81 4.86
N PRO A 21 4.21 -9.91 4.92
CA PRO A 21 3.52 -9.60 6.17
C PRO A 21 2.82 -10.82 6.81
N MET A 22 2.25 -11.71 6.01
CA MET A 22 1.61 -12.94 6.53
C MET A 22 2.62 -13.86 7.23
N LEU A 23 3.86 -13.93 6.73
CA LEU A 23 4.93 -14.74 7.35
C LEU A 23 5.48 -14.09 8.62
N THR A 24 5.63 -12.78 8.64
CA THR A 24 6.27 -12.08 9.76
C THR A 24 5.30 -11.72 10.86
N TYR A 25 4.04 -11.44 10.55
CA TYR A 25 3.08 -10.92 11.50
C TYR A 25 2.81 -11.86 12.69
N PRO A 26 2.66 -13.19 12.52
CA PRO A 26 2.46 -14.10 13.65
C PRO A 26 3.62 -14.09 14.64
N TYR A 27 4.84 -13.94 14.16
CA TYR A 27 6.02 -13.82 15.02
C TYR A 27 6.03 -12.48 15.75
N VAL A 28 5.94 -11.39 14.98
CA VAL A 28 6.04 -10.03 15.51
C VAL A 28 4.92 -9.72 16.51
N SER A 29 3.69 -10.15 16.23
CA SER A 29 2.55 -9.93 17.15
C SER A 29 2.73 -10.63 18.50
N ARG A 30 3.27 -11.86 18.51
CA ARG A 30 3.54 -12.60 19.73
C ARG A 30 4.70 -12.01 20.54
N VAL A 31 5.73 -11.50 19.88
CA VAL A 31 6.89 -10.93 20.54
C VAL A 31 6.60 -9.52 21.08
N LEU A 32 6.03 -8.65 20.25
CA LEU A 32 5.83 -7.25 20.62
C LEU A 32 4.57 -7.01 21.46
N GLY A 33 3.56 -7.84 21.33
CA GLY A 33 2.26 -7.66 21.97
C GLY A 33 1.39 -6.58 21.29
N VAL A 34 0.10 -6.59 21.66
CA VAL A 34 -0.93 -5.79 20.96
C VAL A 34 -0.70 -4.30 21.06
N THR A 35 -0.30 -3.79 22.25
CA THR A 35 -0.10 -2.35 22.47
C THR A 35 1.02 -1.80 21.61
N ASN A 36 2.18 -2.47 21.57
CA ASN A 36 3.33 -2.01 20.77
C ASN A 36 3.06 -2.13 19.26
N ILE A 37 2.34 -3.15 18.82
CA ILE A 37 1.83 -3.26 17.45
C ILE A 37 0.88 -2.09 17.15
N GLY A 38 0.01 -1.75 18.09
CA GLY A 38 -0.90 -0.61 17.98
C GLY A 38 -0.16 0.71 17.83
N VAL A 39 0.87 0.96 18.67
CA VAL A 39 1.74 2.15 18.55
C VAL A 39 2.35 2.25 17.15
N CYS A 40 2.99 1.17 16.68
CA CYS A 40 3.61 1.18 15.34
C CYS A 40 2.60 1.44 14.23
N ASN A 41 1.42 0.81 14.28
CA ASN A 41 0.38 1.00 13.28
C ASN A 41 -0.26 2.40 13.34
N PHE A 42 -0.44 2.97 14.54
CA PHE A 42 -0.94 4.33 14.72
C PHE A 42 0.02 5.34 14.09
N VAL A 43 1.30 5.31 14.48
CA VAL A 43 2.32 6.19 13.92
C VAL A 43 2.41 6.02 12.40
N ASP A 44 2.46 4.77 11.91
CA ASP A 44 2.54 4.49 10.47
C ASP A 44 1.32 5.00 9.70
N SER A 45 0.12 4.94 10.29
CA SER A 45 -1.10 5.49 9.67
C SER A 45 -1.01 7.00 9.48
N ILE A 46 -0.51 7.73 10.48
CA ILE A 46 -0.30 9.18 10.38
C ILE A 46 0.73 9.51 9.30
N ILE A 47 1.88 8.85 9.31
CA ILE A 47 2.92 9.04 8.29
C ILE A 47 2.38 8.75 6.89
N ASN A 48 1.59 7.69 6.72
CA ASN A 48 0.99 7.35 5.43
C ASN A 48 0.00 8.42 4.93
N TYR A 49 -0.70 9.15 5.82
CA TYR A 49 -1.48 10.32 5.40
C TYR A 49 -0.59 11.43 4.84
N PHE A 50 0.49 11.77 5.54
CA PHE A 50 1.43 12.77 5.03
C PHE A 50 2.05 12.34 3.69
N ILE A 51 2.35 11.06 3.51
CA ILE A 51 2.81 10.50 2.24
C ILE A 51 1.73 10.64 1.17
N LEU A 52 0.47 10.33 1.48
CA LEU A 52 -0.66 10.44 0.56
C LEU A 52 -0.83 11.89 0.07
N PHE A 53 -0.78 12.85 0.98
CA PHE A 53 -0.84 14.27 0.65
C PHE A 53 0.39 14.76 -0.13
N SER A 54 1.58 14.23 0.13
CA SER A 54 2.79 14.60 -0.60
C SER A 54 2.83 14.04 -2.01
N SER A 55 2.38 12.80 -2.19
CA SER A 55 2.40 12.10 -3.48
C SER A 55 1.28 12.56 -4.42
N MET A 56 0.20 13.14 -3.90
CA MET A 56 -0.94 13.62 -4.69
C MET A 56 -1.28 12.69 -5.88
N GLY A 57 -1.47 13.24 -7.08
CA GLY A 57 -1.82 12.50 -8.30
C GLY A 57 -0.66 11.84 -9.04
N ILE A 58 0.56 11.83 -8.48
CA ILE A 58 1.77 11.42 -9.22
C ILE A 58 1.71 9.99 -9.75
N ASN A 59 1.12 9.06 -9.01
CA ASN A 59 1.00 7.68 -9.45
C ASN A 59 0.13 7.52 -10.72
N VAL A 60 -0.84 8.39 -10.92
CA VAL A 60 -1.73 8.35 -12.11
C VAL A 60 -1.13 9.19 -13.23
N VAL A 61 -0.81 10.46 -12.95
CA VAL A 61 -0.24 11.38 -13.95
C VAL A 61 1.11 10.89 -14.44
N GLY A 62 1.99 10.50 -13.50
CA GLY A 62 3.35 10.08 -13.83
C GLY A 62 3.40 8.85 -14.72
N ILE A 63 2.67 7.79 -14.38
CA ILE A 63 2.63 6.57 -15.21
C ILE A 63 2.15 6.91 -16.62
N ARG A 64 1.05 7.68 -16.73
CA ARG A 64 0.45 8.03 -18.02
C ARG A 64 1.36 8.89 -18.88
N GLU A 65 1.94 9.95 -18.32
CA GLU A 65 2.72 10.91 -19.11
C GLU A 65 4.12 10.38 -19.44
N ILE A 66 4.74 9.58 -18.57
CA ILE A 66 5.98 8.86 -18.91
C ILE A 66 5.73 7.82 -20.02
N ALA A 67 4.62 7.09 -19.98
CA ALA A 67 4.28 6.13 -21.01
C ALA A 67 4.08 6.81 -22.39
N LYS A 68 3.44 8.00 -22.41
CA LYS A 68 3.28 8.81 -23.64
C LYS A 68 4.61 9.35 -24.19
N ALA A 69 5.54 9.71 -23.29
CA ALA A 69 6.84 10.23 -23.66
C ALA A 69 7.85 9.14 -24.06
N LYS A 70 7.48 7.85 -23.90
CA LYS A 70 8.36 6.71 -24.17
C LYS A 70 8.88 6.75 -25.62
N GLY A 71 10.21 6.70 -25.76
CA GLY A 71 10.90 6.81 -27.05
C GLY A 71 11.61 8.15 -27.25
N ASP A 72 11.26 9.20 -26.53
CA ASP A 72 11.95 10.49 -26.50
C ASP A 72 12.58 10.70 -25.11
N THR A 73 13.87 10.46 -25.00
CA THR A 73 14.63 10.55 -23.73
C THR A 73 14.62 11.97 -23.14
N LEU A 74 14.60 13.00 -23.99
CA LEU A 74 14.53 14.39 -23.53
C LEU A 74 13.15 14.70 -22.94
N ARG A 75 12.08 14.29 -23.63
CA ARG A 75 10.70 14.47 -23.14
C ARG A 75 10.47 13.69 -21.84
N VAL A 76 10.94 12.44 -21.76
CA VAL A 76 10.88 11.63 -20.52
C VAL A 76 11.59 12.33 -19.37
N SER A 77 12.79 12.89 -19.61
CA SER A 77 13.55 13.61 -18.57
C SER A 77 12.85 14.89 -18.12
N LYS A 78 12.24 15.66 -19.02
CA LYS A 78 11.45 16.85 -18.69
C LYS A 78 10.22 16.49 -17.84
N VAL A 79 9.43 15.49 -18.25
CA VAL A 79 8.25 15.02 -17.53
C VAL A 79 8.63 14.52 -16.14
N PHE A 80 9.68 13.67 -16.07
CA PHE A 80 10.18 13.12 -14.81
C PHE A 80 10.58 14.25 -13.84
N SER A 81 11.43 15.19 -14.29
CA SER A 81 11.92 16.27 -13.44
C SER A 81 10.80 17.20 -12.97
N SER A 82 9.84 17.51 -13.85
CA SER A 82 8.71 18.39 -13.54
C SER A 82 7.80 17.77 -12.47
N LEU A 83 7.44 16.52 -12.62
CA LEU A 83 6.60 15.80 -11.65
C LEU A 83 7.32 15.58 -10.32
N TRP A 84 8.62 15.24 -10.38
CA TRP A 84 9.43 15.06 -9.18
C TRP A 84 9.57 16.36 -8.38
N ILE A 85 9.71 17.52 -9.05
CA ILE A 85 9.76 18.85 -8.40
C ILE A 85 8.43 19.16 -7.72
N LEU A 86 7.29 18.89 -8.35
CA LEU A 86 5.98 19.08 -7.73
C LEU A 86 5.81 18.22 -6.47
N GLU A 87 6.20 16.94 -6.56
CA GLU A 87 6.18 16.03 -5.41
C GLU A 87 7.15 16.47 -4.31
N ALA A 88 8.36 16.93 -4.66
CA ALA A 88 9.35 17.44 -3.71
C ALA A 88 8.84 18.67 -2.96
N GLY A 89 8.19 19.61 -3.65
CA GLY A 89 7.57 20.78 -3.04
C GLY A 89 6.48 20.38 -2.04
N MET A 90 5.58 19.46 -2.43
CA MET A 90 4.55 18.95 -1.54
C MET A 90 5.14 18.17 -0.36
N THR A 91 6.18 17.36 -0.59
CA THR A 91 6.87 16.61 0.47
C THR A 91 7.49 17.56 1.48
N ALA A 92 8.11 18.67 1.06
CA ALA A 92 8.67 19.67 1.95
C ALA A 92 7.58 20.33 2.81
N ILE A 93 6.44 20.69 2.21
CA ILE A 93 5.27 21.23 2.95
C ILE A 93 4.76 20.22 3.96
N MET A 94 4.56 18.97 3.53
CA MET A 94 4.04 17.90 4.40
C MET A 94 5.02 17.54 5.52
N LEU A 95 6.33 17.55 5.26
CA LEU A 95 7.34 17.36 6.29
C LEU A 95 7.30 18.48 7.35
N PHE A 96 7.18 19.72 6.92
CA PHE A 96 7.05 20.86 7.83
C PHE A 96 5.78 20.75 8.69
N LEU A 97 4.64 20.42 8.07
CA LEU A 97 3.38 20.22 8.80
C LEU A 97 3.45 19.02 9.76
N LEU A 98 4.12 17.93 9.36
CA LEU A 98 4.35 16.77 10.24
C LEU A 98 5.14 17.16 11.50
N LEU A 99 6.21 17.93 11.34
CA LEU A 99 7.01 18.40 12.46
C LEU A 99 6.19 19.30 13.41
N ILE A 100 5.42 20.24 12.87
CA ILE A 100 4.49 21.05 13.66
C ILE A 100 3.48 20.18 14.39
N ALA A 101 2.81 19.26 13.68
CA ALA A 101 1.82 18.38 14.28
C ALA A 101 2.41 17.54 15.41
N THR A 102 3.63 17.02 15.24
CA THR A 102 4.32 16.23 16.27
C THR A 102 4.61 17.04 17.54
N VAL A 103 4.87 18.36 17.42
CA VAL A 103 5.14 19.21 18.58
C VAL A 103 3.85 19.66 19.28
N PHE A 104 2.81 20.01 18.50
CA PHE A 104 1.61 20.63 19.07
C PHE A 104 0.50 19.66 19.45
N ILE A 105 0.48 18.46 18.89
CA ILE A 105 -0.54 17.43 19.20
C ILE A 105 0.04 16.47 20.25
N SER A 106 -0.52 16.48 21.47
CA SER A 106 -0.01 15.71 22.61
C SER A 106 0.11 14.20 22.32
N GLN A 107 -0.88 13.62 21.64
CA GLN A 107 -0.86 12.20 21.26
C GLN A 107 0.29 11.85 20.31
N LEU A 108 0.69 12.77 19.42
CA LEU A 108 1.81 12.58 18.51
C LEU A 108 3.15 12.85 19.20
N ASN A 109 3.18 13.79 20.12
CA ASN A 109 4.36 14.12 20.92
C ASN A 109 4.79 12.96 21.82
N GLU A 110 3.84 12.19 22.35
CA GLU A 110 4.11 10.96 23.12
C GLU A 110 4.98 9.96 22.32
N TYR A 111 4.79 9.89 20.99
CA TYR A 111 5.54 9.01 20.09
C TYR A 111 6.52 9.78 19.19
N ALA A 112 7.04 10.93 19.64
CA ALA A 112 7.88 11.82 18.83
C ALA A 112 9.08 11.12 18.20
N SER A 113 9.74 10.20 18.91
CA SER A 113 10.87 9.42 18.38
C SER A 113 10.47 8.58 17.16
N LEU A 114 9.33 7.91 17.22
CA LEU A 114 8.81 7.12 16.09
C LEU A 114 8.32 8.02 14.95
N MET A 115 7.71 9.17 15.28
CA MET A 115 7.31 10.16 14.26
C MET A 115 8.52 10.70 13.49
N MET A 116 9.64 10.94 14.17
CA MET A 116 10.91 11.35 13.51
C MET A 116 11.48 10.25 12.60
N ILE A 117 11.43 8.99 13.04
CA ILE A 117 11.78 7.84 12.19
C ILE A 117 10.83 7.77 10.98
N GLY A 118 9.53 7.97 11.21
CA GLY A 118 8.51 8.03 10.15
C GLY A 118 8.71 9.19 9.16
N ALA A 119 9.23 10.34 9.62
CA ALA A 119 9.61 11.44 8.73
C ALA A 119 10.66 11.02 7.69
N CYS A 120 11.59 10.12 8.05
CA CYS A 120 12.52 9.52 7.08
C CYS A 120 11.78 8.67 6.02
N LYS A 121 10.67 8.00 6.39
CA LYS A 121 9.82 7.29 5.42
C LYS A 121 9.14 8.25 4.44
N LEU A 122 8.65 9.39 4.92
CA LEU A 122 8.06 10.44 4.09
C LEU A 122 9.07 10.98 3.07
N ILE A 123 10.29 11.29 3.52
CA ILE A 123 11.37 11.75 2.63
C ILE A 123 11.76 10.64 1.63
N ALA A 124 11.90 9.40 2.08
CA ALA A 124 12.25 8.29 1.23
C ALA A 124 11.19 8.01 0.15
N ASN A 125 9.91 8.26 0.44
CA ASN A 125 8.83 8.08 -0.52
C ASN A 125 9.01 8.94 -1.78
N LEU A 126 9.50 10.18 -1.65
CA LEU A 126 9.85 11.06 -2.80
C LEU A 126 10.82 10.38 -3.79
N PHE A 127 11.66 9.50 -3.28
CA PHE A 127 12.70 8.83 -4.05
C PHE A 127 12.33 7.39 -4.46
N LEU A 128 11.14 6.92 -4.09
CA LEU A 128 10.65 5.61 -4.53
C LEU A 128 10.40 5.57 -6.05
N ILE A 129 9.94 6.66 -6.64
CA ILE A 129 9.73 6.87 -8.10
C ILE A 129 9.21 5.61 -8.84
N GLU A 130 8.38 4.80 -8.19
CA GLU A 130 7.82 3.58 -8.83
C GLU A 130 6.91 3.90 -10.01
N TRP A 131 6.22 5.05 -9.97
CA TRP A 131 5.42 5.55 -11.06
C TRP A 131 6.22 5.72 -12.36
N PHE A 132 7.49 6.15 -12.25
CA PHE A 132 8.40 6.28 -13.38
C PHE A 132 8.72 4.91 -14.01
N TYR A 133 9.11 3.93 -13.19
CA TYR A 133 9.44 2.59 -13.68
C TYR A 133 8.24 1.85 -14.27
N ARG A 134 7.05 2.07 -13.71
CA ARG A 134 5.80 1.55 -14.29
C ARG A 134 5.50 2.20 -15.63
N GLY A 135 5.75 3.50 -15.78
CA GLY A 135 5.58 4.25 -17.02
C GLY A 135 6.51 3.77 -18.16
N ILE A 136 7.77 3.47 -17.86
CA ILE A 136 8.72 2.89 -18.82
C ILE A 136 8.63 1.37 -18.95
N GLU A 137 7.71 0.71 -18.19
CA GLU A 137 7.48 -0.75 -18.19
C GLU A 137 8.66 -1.60 -17.67
N GLU A 138 9.45 -1.07 -16.75
CA GLU A 138 10.56 -1.77 -16.08
C GLU A 138 10.09 -2.62 -14.88
N PHE A 139 9.02 -3.41 -15.05
CA PHE A 139 8.43 -4.24 -14.00
C PHE A 139 9.39 -5.30 -13.44
N LYS A 140 10.26 -5.84 -14.28
CA LYS A 140 11.28 -6.82 -13.86
C LYS A 140 12.17 -6.26 -12.76
N TYR A 141 12.69 -5.04 -12.97
CA TYR A 141 13.56 -4.37 -11.99
C TYR A 141 12.84 -4.14 -10.66
N ILE A 142 11.63 -3.53 -10.72
CA ILE A 142 10.84 -3.24 -9.50
C ILE A 142 10.62 -4.52 -8.69
N THR A 143 10.25 -5.61 -9.36
CA THR A 143 9.92 -6.89 -8.72
C THR A 143 11.15 -7.49 -8.04
N TYR A 144 12.26 -7.68 -8.74
CA TYR A 144 13.46 -8.28 -8.16
C TYR A 144 14.02 -7.45 -7.00
N ARG A 145 14.14 -6.14 -7.18
CA ARG A 145 14.59 -5.23 -6.11
C ARG A 145 13.68 -5.36 -4.89
N SER A 146 12.36 -5.23 -5.08
CA SER A 146 11.39 -5.28 -3.96
C SER A 146 11.43 -6.62 -3.24
N LEU A 147 11.56 -7.74 -3.96
CA LEU A 147 11.67 -9.07 -3.35
C LEU A 147 12.94 -9.20 -2.52
N ILE A 148 14.09 -8.76 -3.04
CA ILE A 148 15.35 -8.83 -2.30
C ILE A 148 15.26 -8.02 -1.00
N VAL A 149 14.78 -6.78 -1.06
CA VAL A 149 14.64 -5.93 0.13
C VAL A 149 13.64 -6.51 1.13
N LYS A 150 12.52 -7.10 0.66
CA LYS A 150 11.55 -7.78 1.54
C LYS A 150 12.15 -9.02 2.22
N VAL A 151 12.92 -9.83 1.51
CA VAL A 151 13.61 -10.98 2.11
C VAL A 151 14.59 -10.51 3.20
N LEU A 152 15.39 -9.50 2.91
CA LEU A 152 16.30 -8.91 3.91
C LEU A 152 15.54 -8.38 5.12
N TYR A 153 14.42 -7.69 4.90
CA TYR A 153 13.56 -7.22 5.98
C TYR A 153 13.05 -8.36 6.88
N VAL A 154 12.59 -9.47 6.28
CA VAL A 154 12.14 -10.65 7.04
C VAL A 154 13.28 -11.23 7.87
N VAL A 155 14.45 -11.39 7.27
CA VAL A 155 15.64 -11.88 7.98
C VAL A 155 16.00 -10.96 9.15
N CYS A 156 16.00 -9.64 8.94
CA CYS A 156 16.27 -8.67 9.99
C CYS A 156 15.25 -8.74 11.13
N ILE A 157 13.95 -8.95 10.83
CA ILE A 157 12.93 -9.13 11.88
C ILE A 157 13.31 -10.29 12.81
N PHE A 158 13.64 -11.45 12.27
CA PHE A 158 13.98 -12.62 13.08
C PHE A 158 15.32 -12.47 13.85
N ILE A 159 16.23 -11.61 13.36
CA ILE A 159 17.53 -11.36 14.03
C ILE A 159 17.43 -10.30 15.13
N PHE A 160 16.58 -9.28 14.97
CA PHE A 160 16.60 -8.11 15.85
C PHE A 160 15.38 -7.98 16.77
N ILE A 161 14.28 -8.70 16.53
CA ILE A 161 13.06 -8.58 17.31
C ILE A 161 12.88 -9.80 18.21
N HIS A 162 13.12 -9.64 19.52
CA HIS A 162 13.04 -10.72 20.49
C HIS A 162 12.20 -10.40 21.74
N GLN A 163 11.96 -9.13 22.04
CA GLN A 163 11.28 -8.68 23.23
C GLN A 163 10.31 -7.52 22.94
N PRO A 164 9.32 -7.27 23.79
CA PRO A 164 8.33 -6.22 23.56
C PRO A 164 8.93 -4.82 23.39
N SER A 165 10.06 -4.51 24.04
CA SER A 165 10.77 -3.22 23.93
C SER A 165 11.41 -2.98 22.55
N ASP A 166 11.47 -3.99 21.67
CA ASP A 166 12.07 -3.86 20.34
C ASP A 166 11.11 -3.25 19.31
N TYR A 167 9.92 -2.77 19.72
CA TYR A 167 8.96 -2.16 18.80
C TYR A 167 9.51 -0.94 18.02
N PRO A 168 10.41 -0.09 18.58
CA PRO A 168 11.02 0.98 17.78
C PRO A 168 11.98 0.43 16.70
N VAL A 169 12.67 -0.68 17.00
CA VAL A 169 13.52 -1.37 16.02
C VAL A 169 12.65 -1.96 14.89
N TYR A 170 11.53 -2.59 15.24
CA TYR A 170 10.57 -3.10 14.26
C TYR A 170 10.06 -2.00 13.33
N TYR A 171 9.67 -0.84 13.90
CA TYR A 171 9.22 0.30 13.10
C TYR A 171 10.36 0.85 12.23
N THR A 172 11.57 0.97 12.77
CA THR A 172 12.76 1.39 12.03
C THR A 172 13.05 0.46 10.85
N LEU A 173 12.99 -0.85 11.04
CA LEU A 173 13.17 -1.82 9.95
C LEU A 173 12.12 -1.64 8.84
N SER A 174 10.86 -1.33 9.19
CA SER A 174 9.81 -1.04 8.22
C SER A 174 10.09 0.23 7.40
N VAL A 175 10.65 1.26 8.03
CA VAL A 175 11.08 2.49 7.36
C VAL A 175 12.31 2.22 6.48
N LEU A 176 13.30 1.47 6.97
CA LEU A 176 14.49 1.10 6.21
C LEU A 176 14.16 0.30 4.94
N LEU A 177 13.11 -0.54 4.97
CA LEU A 177 12.60 -1.20 3.77
C LEU A 177 12.26 -0.19 2.66
N VAL A 178 11.60 0.92 3.02
CA VAL A 178 11.27 1.99 2.06
C VAL A 178 12.51 2.74 1.63
N VAL A 179 13.40 3.09 2.56
CA VAL A 179 14.66 3.82 2.29
C VAL A 179 15.56 3.03 1.34
N PHE A 180 15.77 1.74 1.57
CA PHE A 180 16.60 0.91 0.66
C PHE A 180 15.99 0.83 -0.73
N ASN A 181 14.67 0.65 -0.82
CA ASN A 181 13.99 0.67 -2.11
C ASN A 181 14.18 2.02 -2.83
N ALA A 182 14.09 3.15 -2.12
CA ALA A 182 14.29 4.48 -2.66
C ALA A 182 15.73 4.70 -3.15
N VAL A 183 16.72 4.31 -2.35
CA VAL A 183 18.13 4.42 -2.70
C VAL A 183 18.45 3.65 -3.98
N PHE A 184 18.04 2.38 -4.07
CA PHE A 184 18.25 1.59 -5.29
C PHE A 184 17.55 2.20 -6.50
N ASN A 185 16.36 2.78 -6.31
CA ASN A 185 15.62 3.42 -7.39
C ASN A 185 16.35 4.63 -7.97
N ILE A 186 16.85 5.53 -7.12
CA ILE A 186 17.59 6.71 -7.59
C ILE A 186 18.82 6.30 -8.40
N PHE A 187 19.60 5.35 -7.89
CA PHE A 187 20.80 4.90 -8.60
C PHE A 187 20.46 4.29 -9.96
N TYR A 188 19.41 3.49 -10.04
CA TYR A 188 19.02 2.85 -11.28
C TYR A 188 18.37 3.82 -12.29
N SER A 189 17.65 4.85 -11.80
CA SER A 189 16.98 5.83 -12.67
C SER A 189 17.94 6.66 -13.53
N ARG A 190 19.18 6.87 -13.05
CA ARG A 190 20.23 7.62 -13.78
C ARG A 190 20.57 7.02 -15.14
N ARG A 191 20.18 5.76 -15.41
CA ARG A 191 20.36 5.10 -16.70
C ARG A 191 19.34 5.54 -17.75
N PHE A 192 18.23 6.10 -17.33
CA PHE A 192 17.07 6.38 -18.17
C PHE A 192 16.80 7.87 -18.32
N VAL A 193 17.06 8.65 -17.26
CA VAL A 193 16.69 10.05 -17.19
C VAL A 193 17.82 10.92 -16.64
N GLY A 194 17.96 12.11 -17.21
CA GLY A 194 18.68 13.22 -16.64
C GLY A 194 17.72 14.20 -15.95
N PHE A 195 18.24 15.08 -15.11
CA PHE A 195 17.47 16.14 -14.49
C PHE A 195 17.43 17.35 -15.43
N VAL A 196 16.24 17.69 -15.96
CA VAL A 196 16.02 18.79 -16.89
C VAL A 196 14.87 19.65 -16.38
N LEU A 197 15.20 20.87 -15.97
CA LEU A 197 14.20 21.84 -15.50
C LEU A 197 13.53 22.53 -16.69
N ASP A 198 12.20 22.43 -16.76
CA ASP A 198 11.39 23.08 -17.77
C ASP A 198 10.13 23.64 -17.10
N ARG A 199 10.03 24.97 -17.01
CA ARG A 199 8.93 25.64 -16.29
C ARG A 199 7.59 25.44 -16.99
N ASP A 200 7.57 25.43 -18.32
CA ASP A 200 6.33 25.29 -19.10
C ASP A 200 5.73 23.89 -18.85
N VAL A 201 6.57 22.86 -18.78
CA VAL A 201 6.15 21.48 -18.48
C VAL A 201 5.69 21.35 -17.02
N ILE A 202 6.32 22.03 -16.07
CA ILE A 202 5.87 22.06 -14.68
C ILE A 202 4.47 22.68 -14.60
N ASP A 203 4.24 23.80 -15.28
CA ASP A 203 2.95 24.50 -15.28
C ASP A 203 1.84 23.66 -15.96
N GLU A 204 2.18 22.92 -17.01
CA GLU A 204 1.27 21.94 -17.66
C GLU A 204 0.76 20.89 -16.66
N PHE A 205 1.63 20.39 -15.76
CA PHE A 205 1.27 19.28 -14.87
C PHE A 205 0.71 19.72 -13.51
N LYS A 206 0.82 20.97 -13.11
CA LYS A 206 0.28 21.46 -11.83
C LYS A 206 -1.19 21.09 -11.65
N ARG A 207 -2.04 21.46 -12.61
CA ARG A 207 -3.49 21.25 -12.52
C ARG A 207 -3.87 19.76 -12.50
N PRO A 208 -3.40 18.88 -13.41
CA PRO A 208 -3.66 17.45 -13.33
C PRO A 208 -3.15 16.81 -12.03
N PHE A 209 -1.97 17.21 -11.56
CA PHE A 209 -1.37 16.71 -10.32
C PHE A 209 -2.28 16.95 -9.12
N PHE A 210 -2.77 18.19 -8.95
CA PHE A 210 -3.64 18.51 -7.82
C PHE A 210 -5.05 17.93 -7.94
N ILE A 211 -5.67 17.94 -9.11
CA ILE A 211 -7.05 17.43 -9.31
C ILE A 211 -7.08 15.91 -9.08
N LEU A 212 -6.19 15.18 -9.74
CA LEU A 212 -6.12 13.72 -9.56
C LEU A 212 -5.61 13.34 -8.18
N GLY A 213 -4.77 14.20 -7.57
CA GLY A 213 -4.33 14.06 -6.20
C GLY A 213 -5.47 14.17 -5.20
N LEU A 214 -6.32 15.17 -5.34
CA LEU A 214 -7.49 15.33 -4.49
C LEU A 214 -8.44 14.14 -4.60
N TYR A 215 -8.67 13.63 -5.81
CA TYR A 215 -9.46 12.42 -6.02
C TYR A 215 -8.83 11.20 -5.33
N ALA A 216 -7.54 10.96 -5.53
CA ALA A 216 -6.83 9.85 -4.91
C ALA A 216 -6.82 9.97 -3.37
N MET A 217 -6.68 11.19 -2.85
CA MET A 217 -6.74 11.49 -1.42
C MET A 217 -8.12 11.14 -0.84
N LEU A 218 -9.21 11.61 -1.43
CA LEU A 218 -10.57 11.33 -0.96
C LEU A 218 -10.86 9.82 -0.96
N THR A 219 -10.45 9.11 -2.01
CA THR A 219 -10.60 7.66 -2.11
C THR A 219 -9.77 6.92 -1.05
N SER A 220 -8.53 7.35 -0.81
CA SER A 220 -7.66 6.72 0.18
C SER A 220 -8.09 7.04 1.62
N MET A 221 -8.64 8.22 1.88
CA MET A 221 -9.22 8.55 3.19
C MET A 221 -10.32 7.58 3.58
N TYR A 222 -11.19 7.22 2.64
CA TYR A 222 -12.25 6.24 2.89
C TYR A 222 -11.70 4.89 3.40
N THR A 223 -10.56 4.45 2.90
CA THR A 223 -9.98 3.13 3.23
C THR A 223 -9.04 3.14 4.44
N SER A 224 -8.36 4.26 4.69
CA SER A 224 -7.24 4.33 5.66
C SER A 224 -7.56 5.14 6.92
N PHE A 225 -8.65 5.92 6.94
CA PHE A 225 -8.97 6.84 8.03
C PHE A 225 -9.19 6.14 9.37
N ASN A 226 -9.71 4.92 9.35
CA ASN A 226 -10.13 4.18 10.53
C ASN A 226 -9.01 4.00 11.57
N VAL A 227 -7.78 3.69 11.14
CA VAL A 227 -6.64 3.43 12.04
C VAL A 227 -6.20 4.71 12.76
N ALA A 228 -6.04 5.81 12.01
CA ALA A 228 -5.68 7.10 12.58
C ALA A 228 -6.76 7.62 13.51
N PHE A 229 -8.03 7.61 13.07
CA PHE A 229 -9.18 8.05 13.85
C PHE A 229 -9.29 7.28 15.18
N LEU A 230 -9.19 5.94 15.11
CA LEU A 230 -9.26 5.08 16.28
C LEU A 230 -8.16 5.44 17.31
N GLY A 231 -6.93 5.68 16.85
CA GLY A 231 -5.81 6.05 17.70
C GLY A 231 -5.96 7.41 18.38
N PHE A 232 -6.67 8.36 17.73
CA PHE A 232 -6.97 9.66 18.38
C PHE A 232 -8.14 9.61 19.35
N VAL A 233 -9.14 8.76 19.10
CA VAL A 233 -10.40 8.75 19.89
C VAL A 233 -10.38 7.73 21.02
N THR A 234 -9.58 6.66 20.89
CA THR A 234 -9.53 5.57 21.88
C THR A 234 -8.12 5.38 22.45
N SER A 235 -7.52 4.23 22.20
CA SER A 235 -6.16 3.90 22.64
C SER A 235 -5.38 3.17 21.55
N VAL A 236 -4.05 3.20 21.65
CA VAL A 236 -3.18 2.45 20.73
C VAL A 236 -3.39 0.93 20.83
N THR A 237 -3.87 0.43 21.98
CA THR A 237 -4.21 -0.99 22.14
C THR A 237 -5.42 -1.37 21.28
N GLU A 238 -6.45 -0.51 21.22
CA GLU A 238 -7.59 -0.69 20.32
C GLU A 238 -7.17 -0.65 18.84
N VAL A 239 -6.21 0.22 18.50
CA VAL A 239 -5.59 0.20 17.17
C VAL A 239 -4.92 -1.15 16.90
N GLY A 240 -4.22 -1.71 17.89
CA GLY A 240 -3.61 -3.03 17.79
C GLY A 240 -4.65 -4.14 17.53
N TYR A 241 -5.76 -4.15 18.26
CA TYR A 241 -6.86 -5.08 18.04
C TYR A 241 -7.48 -4.95 16.65
N TYR A 242 -7.83 -3.72 16.27
CA TYR A 242 -8.43 -3.44 14.96
C TYR A 242 -7.53 -3.82 13.79
N THR A 243 -6.25 -3.44 13.84
CA THR A 243 -5.30 -3.75 12.76
C THR A 243 -5.01 -5.24 12.65
N THR A 244 -5.01 -5.97 13.78
CA THR A 244 -4.92 -7.44 13.78
C THR A 244 -6.13 -8.07 13.09
N ALA A 245 -7.33 -7.65 13.45
CA ALA A 245 -8.57 -8.13 12.86
C ALA A 245 -8.62 -7.89 11.34
N THR A 246 -8.19 -6.72 10.88
CA THR A 246 -8.21 -6.34 9.46
C THR A 246 -7.09 -6.99 8.63
N LYS A 247 -6.05 -7.57 9.24
CA LYS A 247 -4.98 -8.29 8.51
C LYS A 247 -5.54 -9.48 7.75
N LEU A 248 -6.32 -10.34 8.40
CA LEU A 248 -6.92 -11.51 7.73
C LEU A 248 -7.88 -11.07 6.62
N HIS A 249 -8.74 -10.09 6.90
CA HIS A 249 -9.62 -9.50 5.90
C HIS A 249 -8.85 -9.01 4.66
N SER A 250 -7.75 -8.28 4.86
CA SER A 250 -6.91 -7.78 3.76
C SER A 250 -6.28 -8.89 2.91
N ILE A 251 -5.86 -10.00 3.55
CA ILE A 251 -5.31 -11.17 2.84
C ILE A 251 -6.36 -11.81 1.93
N ILE A 252 -7.59 -11.95 2.43
CA ILE A 252 -8.70 -12.51 1.66
C ILE A 252 -9.07 -11.60 0.48
N LEU A 253 -9.15 -10.29 0.71
CA LEU A 253 -9.41 -9.33 -0.35
C LEU A 253 -8.32 -9.32 -1.42
N ALA A 254 -7.07 -9.58 -1.06
CA ALA A 254 -6.00 -9.70 -2.03
C ALA A 254 -6.23 -10.85 -3.02
N PHE A 255 -6.82 -11.96 -2.57
CA PHE A 255 -7.18 -13.07 -3.44
C PHE A 255 -8.24 -12.63 -4.48
N PHE A 256 -9.28 -11.92 -4.05
CA PHE A 256 -10.29 -11.41 -4.98
C PHE A 256 -9.73 -10.35 -5.93
N SER A 257 -8.85 -9.46 -5.44
CA SER A 257 -8.17 -8.47 -6.29
C SER A 257 -7.28 -9.12 -7.35
N ALA A 258 -6.59 -10.20 -7.01
CA ALA A 258 -5.80 -10.96 -7.99
C ALA A 258 -6.70 -11.62 -9.04
N PHE A 259 -7.84 -12.21 -8.63
CA PHE A 259 -8.83 -12.77 -9.55
C PHE A 259 -9.38 -11.71 -10.51
N THR A 260 -9.78 -10.54 -9.98
CA THR A 260 -10.26 -9.40 -10.75
C THR A 260 -9.22 -8.91 -11.75
N GLY A 261 -7.97 -8.82 -11.34
CA GLY A 261 -6.85 -8.43 -12.22
C GLY A 261 -6.64 -9.36 -13.41
N VAL A 262 -6.99 -10.65 -13.29
CA VAL A 262 -6.93 -11.62 -14.40
C VAL A 262 -8.19 -11.53 -15.29
N MET A 263 -9.35 -11.28 -14.70
CA MET A 263 -10.62 -11.23 -15.41
C MET A 263 -10.81 -9.95 -16.24
N LEU A 264 -10.37 -8.81 -15.73
CA LEU A 264 -10.54 -7.52 -16.37
C LEU A 264 -10.04 -7.47 -17.84
N PRO A 265 -8.80 -7.84 -18.18
CA PRO A 265 -8.34 -7.83 -19.57
C PRO A 265 -9.13 -8.79 -20.46
N ARG A 266 -9.53 -9.94 -19.91
CA ARG A 266 -10.29 -10.95 -20.67
C ARG A 266 -11.69 -10.46 -21.01
N ILE A 267 -12.36 -9.80 -20.07
CA ILE A 267 -13.69 -9.22 -20.29
C ILE A 267 -13.61 -8.06 -21.27
N SER A 268 -12.59 -7.17 -21.14
CA SER A 268 -12.40 -6.05 -22.08
C SER A 268 -12.26 -6.54 -23.54
N ILE A 269 -11.48 -7.59 -23.80
CA ILE A 269 -11.36 -8.18 -25.15
C ILE A 269 -12.70 -8.70 -25.65
N LEU A 270 -13.48 -9.40 -24.79
CA LEU A 270 -14.76 -9.95 -25.19
C LEU A 270 -15.80 -8.86 -25.48
N VAL A 271 -15.72 -7.72 -24.79
CA VAL A 271 -16.56 -6.53 -25.07
C VAL A 271 -16.18 -5.94 -26.41
N GLU A 272 -14.89 -5.76 -26.72
CA GLU A 272 -14.40 -5.28 -28.02
C GLU A 272 -14.83 -6.21 -29.18
N GLU A 273 -14.84 -7.54 -28.94
CA GLU A 273 -15.32 -8.55 -29.90
C GLU A 273 -16.86 -8.62 -30.01
N ASN A 274 -17.62 -7.79 -29.28
CA ASN A 274 -19.09 -7.84 -29.17
C ASN A 274 -19.66 -9.22 -28.73
N ARG A 275 -18.90 -9.99 -27.94
CA ARG A 275 -19.28 -11.33 -27.45
C ARG A 275 -19.96 -11.25 -26.08
N MET A 276 -21.08 -10.51 -26.00
CA MET A 276 -21.78 -10.21 -24.73
C MET A 276 -22.27 -11.46 -24.01
N ASP A 277 -22.62 -12.54 -24.73
CA ASP A 277 -23.00 -13.82 -24.10
C ASP A 277 -21.87 -14.41 -23.26
N LYS A 278 -20.62 -14.29 -23.75
CA LYS A 278 -19.45 -14.75 -23.00
C LYS A 278 -19.11 -13.83 -21.83
N VAL A 279 -19.29 -12.52 -22.00
CA VAL A 279 -19.14 -11.55 -20.91
C VAL A 279 -20.11 -11.94 -19.79
N LYS A 280 -21.41 -12.09 -20.10
CA LYS A 280 -22.45 -12.50 -19.13
C LYS A 280 -22.09 -13.81 -18.43
N TYR A 281 -21.70 -14.84 -19.19
CA TYR A 281 -21.29 -16.13 -18.62
C TYR A 281 -20.11 -16.02 -17.66
N LEU A 282 -19.06 -15.23 -18.01
CA LEU A 282 -17.91 -15.06 -17.13
C LEU A 282 -18.27 -14.24 -15.88
N THR A 283 -19.13 -13.24 -16.01
CA THR A 283 -19.63 -12.45 -14.89
C THR A 283 -20.43 -13.32 -13.91
N GLU A 284 -21.41 -14.10 -14.41
CA GLU A 284 -22.19 -15.05 -13.59
C GLU A 284 -21.28 -16.06 -12.88
N LYS A 285 -20.27 -16.58 -13.58
CA LYS A 285 -19.30 -17.49 -13.00
C LYS A 285 -18.44 -16.82 -11.91
N SER A 286 -18.10 -15.53 -12.09
CA SER A 286 -17.36 -14.76 -11.10
C SER A 286 -18.19 -14.50 -9.84
N PHE A 287 -19.47 -14.16 -9.98
CA PHE A 287 -20.41 -14.05 -8.84
C PHE A 287 -20.57 -15.41 -8.12
N ASN A 288 -20.79 -16.49 -8.85
CA ASN A 288 -20.93 -17.82 -8.25
C ASN A 288 -19.66 -18.21 -7.46
N LEU A 289 -18.47 -17.95 -8.02
CA LEU A 289 -17.20 -18.18 -7.33
C LEU A 289 -17.09 -17.33 -6.06
N LEU A 290 -17.43 -16.05 -6.15
CA LEU A 290 -17.42 -15.15 -4.99
C LEU A 290 -18.34 -15.67 -3.87
N PHE A 291 -19.60 -15.96 -4.17
CA PHE A 291 -20.56 -16.45 -3.17
C PHE A 291 -20.12 -17.81 -2.60
N MET A 292 -19.71 -18.73 -3.46
CA MET A 292 -19.29 -20.07 -3.06
C MET A 292 -18.06 -20.07 -2.16
N THR A 293 -17.15 -19.09 -2.33
CA THR A 293 -15.93 -18.99 -1.51
C THR A 293 -16.10 -18.08 -0.31
N SER A 294 -16.72 -16.90 -0.47
CA SER A 294 -16.81 -15.91 0.62
C SER A 294 -17.80 -16.30 1.72
N ILE A 295 -18.97 -16.88 1.39
CA ILE A 295 -19.97 -17.22 2.41
C ILE A 295 -19.44 -18.25 3.41
N PRO A 296 -18.92 -19.42 2.98
CA PRO A 296 -18.33 -20.40 3.91
C PRO A 296 -17.16 -19.81 4.71
N LEU A 297 -16.33 -18.99 4.06
CA LEU A 297 -15.17 -18.37 4.70
C LEU A 297 -15.58 -17.33 5.75
N ILE A 298 -16.63 -16.55 5.51
CA ILE A 298 -17.19 -15.60 6.49
C ILE A 298 -17.75 -16.36 7.69
N ILE A 299 -18.57 -17.41 7.45
CA ILE A 299 -19.15 -18.23 8.52
C ILE A 299 -18.04 -18.87 9.34
N PHE A 300 -17.05 -19.49 8.69
CA PHE A 300 -15.89 -20.08 9.33
C PHE A 300 -15.12 -19.06 10.18
N SER A 301 -14.84 -17.88 9.61
CA SER A 301 -14.08 -16.83 10.29
C SER A 301 -14.84 -16.25 11.48
N ILE A 302 -16.16 -16.12 11.42
CA ILE A 302 -16.98 -15.63 12.54
C ILE A 302 -17.04 -16.68 13.66
N TYR A 303 -17.23 -17.95 13.33
CA TYR A 303 -17.34 -19.03 14.30
C TYR A 303 -15.98 -19.30 15.00
N PHE A 304 -14.91 -19.43 14.21
CA PHE A 304 -13.56 -19.73 14.70
C PHE A 304 -12.71 -18.47 14.93
N ALA A 305 -13.35 -17.29 15.13
CA ALA A 305 -12.61 -16.05 15.36
C ALA A 305 -11.62 -16.13 16.55
N PRO A 306 -11.98 -16.70 17.71
CA PRO A 306 -11.04 -16.86 18.82
C PRO A 306 -9.81 -17.68 18.45
N GLU A 307 -10.02 -18.83 17.82
CA GLU A 307 -8.96 -19.76 17.43
C GLU A 307 -8.04 -19.16 16.36
N ILE A 308 -8.63 -18.46 15.39
CA ILE A 308 -7.87 -17.77 14.33
C ILE A 308 -7.01 -16.66 14.93
N ILE A 309 -7.57 -15.81 15.79
CA ILE A 309 -6.81 -14.73 16.44
C ILE A 309 -5.70 -15.32 17.31
N TYR A 310 -5.99 -16.35 18.11
CA TYR A 310 -4.98 -17.02 18.91
C TYR A 310 -3.89 -17.68 18.05
N PHE A 311 -4.27 -18.32 16.95
CA PHE A 311 -3.30 -18.95 16.02
C PHE A 311 -2.40 -17.93 15.36
N ILE A 312 -2.93 -16.78 14.96
CA ILE A 312 -2.15 -15.74 14.27
C ILE A 312 -1.30 -14.95 15.26
N SER A 313 -1.91 -14.45 16.36
CA SER A 313 -1.29 -13.43 17.19
C SER A 313 -0.93 -13.90 18.61
N GLY A 314 -1.44 -15.06 19.04
CA GLY A 314 -1.22 -15.59 20.38
C GLY A 314 -2.14 -14.97 21.43
N CYS A 315 -1.77 -15.11 22.73
CA CYS A 315 -2.49 -14.57 23.87
C CYS A 315 -2.45 -13.03 23.91
N GLY A 316 -3.45 -12.40 24.53
CA GLY A 316 -3.50 -10.95 24.72
C GLY A 316 -4.12 -10.20 23.54
N TYR A 317 -4.70 -10.90 22.56
CA TYR A 317 -5.38 -10.33 21.40
C TYR A 317 -6.89 -10.60 21.41
N GLU A 318 -7.47 -10.95 22.54
CA GLU A 318 -8.89 -11.29 22.68
C GLU A 318 -9.80 -10.13 22.23
N GLY A 319 -9.36 -8.88 22.44
CA GLY A 319 -10.08 -7.69 21.96
C GLY A 319 -10.20 -7.58 20.44
N ALA A 320 -9.39 -8.33 19.67
CA ALA A 320 -9.48 -8.36 18.20
C ALA A 320 -10.60 -9.28 17.67
N ILE A 321 -11.19 -10.15 18.52
CA ILE A 321 -12.20 -11.13 18.12
C ILE A 321 -13.46 -10.43 17.61
N THR A 322 -13.97 -9.47 18.35
CA THR A 322 -15.19 -8.73 17.97
C THR A 322 -15.00 -7.90 16.70
N PRO A 323 -13.95 -7.07 16.57
CA PRO A 323 -13.64 -6.38 15.33
C PRO A 323 -13.50 -7.34 14.13
N MET A 324 -12.86 -8.51 14.31
CA MET A 324 -12.73 -9.50 13.26
C MET A 324 -14.09 -10.00 12.75
N ARG A 325 -14.98 -10.37 13.69
CA ARG A 325 -16.35 -10.81 13.35
C ARG A 325 -17.13 -9.74 12.59
N MET A 326 -16.94 -8.46 12.93
CA MET A 326 -17.61 -7.32 12.28
C MET A 326 -17.05 -7.03 10.88
N VAL A 327 -15.75 -7.21 10.66
CA VAL A 327 -15.08 -6.87 9.39
C VAL A 327 -15.22 -7.98 8.34
N MET A 328 -15.33 -9.25 8.76
CA MET A 328 -15.40 -10.39 7.81
C MET A 328 -16.56 -10.31 6.80
N PRO A 329 -17.79 -9.90 7.13
CA PRO A 329 -18.85 -9.73 6.14
C PRO A 329 -18.53 -8.74 5.02
N LEU A 330 -17.63 -7.77 5.25
CA LEU A 330 -17.19 -6.81 4.23
C LEU A 330 -16.43 -7.49 3.07
N VAL A 331 -15.89 -8.68 3.27
CA VAL A 331 -15.28 -9.49 2.19
C VAL A 331 -16.27 -9.71 1.05
N LEU A 332 -17.52 -10.01 1.37
CA LEU A 332 -18.57 -10.20 0.35
C LEU A 332 -18.89 -8.88 -0.36
N ILE A 333 -19.07 -7.80 0.39
CA ILE A 333 -19.45 -6.50 -0.16
C ILE A 333 -18.36 -5.94 -1.07
N ILE A 334 -17.10 -5.95 -0.61
CA ILE A 334 -15.96 -5.47 -1.40
C ILE A 334 -15.68 -6.41 -2.58
N GLY A 335 -15.86 -7.72 -2.40
CA GLY A 335 -15.75 -8.69 -3.49
C GLY A 335 -16.79 -8.45 -4.59
N LEU A 336 -18.03 -8.09 -4.22
CA LEU A 336 -19.07 -7.68 -5.17
C LEU A 336 -18.67 -6.40 -5.91
N GLU A 337 -18.23 -5.37 -5.18
CA GLU A 337 -17.72 -4.13 -5.77
C GLU A 337 -16.63 -4.40 -6.81
N GLN A 338 -15.64 -5.25 -6.47
CA GLN A 338 -14.55 -5.58 -7.39
C GLN A 338 -15.01 -6.29 -8.66
N ILE A 339 -16.04 -7.13 -8.60
CA ILE A 339 -16.61 -7.78 -9.80
C ILE A 339 -17.40 -6.76 -10.62
N LEU A 340 -18.15 -5.85 -9.98
CA LEU A 340 -18.92 -4.81 -10.69
C LEU A 340 -18.03 -3.79 -11.41
N ILE A 341 -16.85 -3.48 -10.88
CA ILE A 341 -15.88 -2.57 -11.53
C ILE A 341 -15.37 -3.14 -12.87
N ILE A 342 -15.43 -4.46 -13.08
CA ILE A 342 -14.97 -5.11 -14.31
C ILE A 342 -15.99 -4.98 -15.45
N GLN A 343 -17.25 -4.63 -15.14
CA GLN A 343 -18.34 -4.48 -16.12
C GLN A 343 -18.41 -3.06 -16.70
#